data_a30ce7ca0e9f544d4a1c3fd02a2a420f
#
_entry.id   a30ce7ca0e9f544d4a1c3fd02a2a420f
#
_cell.length_a   1.000
_cell.length_b   1.000
_cell.length_c   1.000
_cell.angle_alpha   90.00
_cell.angle_beta   90.00
_cell.angle_gamma   90.00
#
_symmetry.space_group_name_H-M   'P 1'
#
loop_
_entity.id
_entity.type
_entity.pdbx_description
1 polymer ?
#
loop_
_entity_poly.entity_id
_entity_poly.type
_entity_poly.pdbx_seq_one_letter_code
_entity_poly.pdbx_strand_id
1 'polypeptide(L)'
;ISNATGCSSIWGGPAATSPYTRNRVSGRGPAWANSLFEDNAEHGFGMYLGQKVLRDNLAEKTRKLIAVPYARAELKAAAQEWLDTMDDGKANGPAAEKYVAALQESLLTVDEGIAMLESAEGKAKFGDQAASMLENMKSLKAAGKAYCNCEACTLAEEILSQKQYLAKKSVWIFGGDGWAYDIGFGGLDHVLASGEDVNVMVFDTE
;
A
#
# COMPACT_ATOMS: atom_id res chain seq x y z
N ILE A 1 -13.06 4.77 7.17
CA ILE A 1 -13.93 5.67 7.94
C ILE A 1 -13.73 5.38 9.41
N SER A 2 -13.38 6.40 10.19
CA SER A 2 -13.48 6.41 11.66
C SER A 2 -14.79 7.05 12.05
N ASN A 3 -15.55 6.41 12.91
CA ASN A 3 -16.88 6.88 13.30
C ASN A 3 -17.00 6.97 14.82
N ALA A 4 -17.44 8.12 15.33
CA ALA A 4 -17.77 8.28 16.73
C ALA A 4 -19.02 7.46 17.08
N THR A 5 -18.94 6.65 18.12
CA THR A 5 -20.07 5.87 18.62
C THR A 5 -21.15 6.83 19.15
N GLY A 6 -22.35 6.84 18.57
CA GLY A 6 -23.44 7.74 18.93
C GLY A 6 -24.45 7.88 17.80
N CYS A 7 -24.98 9.10 17.58
CA CYS A 7 -26.01 9.38 16.57
C CYS A 7 -25.56 9.00 15.15
N SER A 8 -24.32 9.24 14.80
CA SER A 8 -23.77 8.83 13.50
C SER A 8 -23.75 7.31 13.29
N SER A 9 -23.59 6.52 14.36
CA SER A 9 -23.71 5.06 14.30
C SER A 9 -25.15 4.61 14.05
N ILE A 10 -26.12 5.31 14.56
CA ILE A 10 -27.55 5.03 14.34
C ILE A 10 -27.92 5.39 12.91
N TRP A 11 -27.49 6.54 12.43
CA TRP A 11 -27.71 6.99 11.05
C TRP A 11 -27.03 6.06 10.04
N GLY A 12 -25.77 5.70 10.28
CA GLY A 12 -24.98 4.84 9.43
C GLY A 12 -25.29 3.34 9.61
N GLY A 13 -26.03 2.95 10.61
CA GLY A 13 -26.33 1.56 10.99
C GLY A 13 -25.19 0.89 11.78
N PRO A 14 -25.40 -0.34 12.24
CA PRO A 14 -24.41 -1.06 13.04
C PRO A 14 -23.16 -1.37 12.21
N ALA A 15 -21.99 -1.32 12.82
CA ALA A 15 -20.71 -1.60 12.19
C ALA A 15 -20.66 -3.00 11.52
N ALA A 16 -21.39 -3.97 12.06
CA ALA A 16 -21.48 -5.32 11.48
C ALA A 16 -22.13 -5.35 10.09
N THR A 17 -22.90 -4.33 9.71
CA THR A 17 -23.53 -4.22 8.38
C THR A 17 -22.75 -3.32 7.42
N SER A 18 -21.62 -2.74 7.85
CA SER A 18 -20.77 -1.86 7.05
C SER A 18 -19.58 -2.62 6.48
N PRO A 19 -19.15 -2.28 5.25
CA PRO A 19 -19.73 -1.29 4.35
C PRO A 19 -21.06 -1.79 3.75
N TYR A 20 -22.02 -0.89 3.60
CA TYR A 20 -23.33 -1.25 3.04
C TYR A 20 -23.30 -1.71 1.60
N THR A 21 -22.30 -1.26 0.87
CA THR A 21 -22.18 -1.54 -0.56
C THR A 21 -20.72 -1.64 -0.97
N ARG A 22 -20.53 -2.35 -2.08
CA ARG A 22 -19.25 -2.42 -2.77
C ARG A 22 -19.40 -1.86 -4.17
N ASN A 23 -18.38 -1.21 -4.66
CA ASN A 23 -18.29 -0.82 -6.05
C ASN A 23 -18.34 -2.10 -6.91
N ARG A 24 -19.28 -2.16 -7.86
CA ARG A 24 -19.52 -3.37 -8.68
C ARG A 24 -18.35 -3.68 -9.62
N VAL A 25 -17.56 -2.69 -9.98
CA VAL A 25 -16.39 -2.85 -10.87
C VAL A 25 -15.16 -3.29 -10.09
N SER A 26 -14.82 -2.55 -9.03
CA SER A 26 -13.62 -2.82 -8.23
C SER A 26 -13.81 -3.89 -7.14
N GLY A 27 -15.05 -4.23 -6.80
CA GLY A 27 -15.38 -5.11 -5.68
C GLY A 27 -15.04 -4.53 -4.29
N ARG A 28 -14.57 -3.29 -4.21
CA ARG A 28 -14.11 -2.61 -3.00
C ARG A 28 -15.20 -1.69 -2.44
N GLY A 29 -15.19 -1.50 -1.14
CA GLY A 29 -16.04 -0.54 -0.43
C GLY A 29 -15.28 0.12 0.72
N PRO A 30 -15.91 1.07 1.42
CA PRO A 30 -15.30 1.71 2.58
C PRO A 30 -15.06 0.71 3.71
N ALA A 31 -13.91 0.79 4.37
CA ALA A 31 -13.70 0.14 5.64
C ALA A 31 -14.23 1.08 6.75
N TRP A 32 -14.96 0.52 7.70
CA TRP A 32 -15.62 1.25 8.78
C TRP A 32 -15.09 0.77 10.12
N ALA A 33 -14.66 1.69 10.97
CA ALA A 33 -14.23 1.41 12.32
C ALA A 33 -14.92 2.39 13.28
N ASN A 34 -15.42 1.89 14.39
CA ASN A 34 -15.96 2.74 15.45
C ASN A 34 -14.87 2.98 16.49
N SER A 35 -14.74 4.23 16.91
CA SER A 35 -13.97 4.64 18.08
C SER A 35 -14.88 4.77 19.31
N LEU A 36 -14.30 5.09 20.45
CA LEU A 36 -15.05 5.69 21.55
C LEU A 36 -15.54 7.07 21.12
N PHE A 37 -16.58 7.56 21.81
CA PHE A 37 -17.25 8.79 21.41
C PHE A 37 -16.31 10.01 21.43
N GLU A 38 -15.51 10.13 22.49
CA GLU A 38 -14.60 11.25 22.73
C GLU A 38 -13.34 11.26 21.88
N ASP A 39 -12.79 10.07 21.51
CA ASP A 39 -11.47 9.93 20.90
C ASP A 39 -11.46 9.71 19.38
N ASN A 40 -12.59 9.96 18.73
CA ASN A 40 -12.75 9.64 17.32
C ASN A 40 -11.82 10.44 16.39
N ALA A 41 -11.51 11.68 16.71
CA ALA A 41 -10.59 12.50 15.92
C ALA A 41 -9.19 11.89 15.94
N GLU A 42 -8.69 11.56 17.12
CA GLU A 42 -7.37 10.96 17.33
C GLU A 42 -7.28 9.56 16.72
N HIS A 43 -8.34 8.76 16.84
CA HIS A 43 -8.43 7.44 16.23
C HIS A 43 -8.35 7.52 14.70
N GLY A 44 -9.12 8.41 14.08
CA GLY A 44 -9.08 8.62 12.62
C GLY A 44 -7.74 9.18 12.15
N PHE A 45 -7.17 10.10 12.91
CA PHE A 45 -5.85 10.65 12.65
C PHE A 45 -4.75 9.60 12.76
N GLY A 46 -4.81 8.75 13.79
CA GLY A 46 -3.89 7.61 13.94
C GLY A 46 -3.96 6.63 12.78
N MET A 47 -5.16 6.34 12.25
CA MET A 47 -5.31 5.52 11.04
C MET A 47 -4.66 6.18 9.81
N TYR A 48 -4.77 7.49 9.67
CA TYR A 48 -4.11 8.24 8.60
C TYR A 48 -2.59 8.16 8.73
N LEU A 49 -2.03 8.48 9.90
CA LEU A 49 -0.60 8.45 10.16
C LEU A 49 0.00 7.05 9.94
N GLY A 50 -0.71 6.00 10.40
CA GLY A 50 -0.28 4.62 10.16
C GLY A 50 -0.16 4.28 8.68
N GLN A 51 -1.12 4.70 7.86
CA GLN A 51 -1.06 4.51 6.41
C GLN A 51 0.06 5.34 5.75
N LYS A 52 0.27 6.59 6.22
CA LYS A 52 1.35 7.47 5.74
C LYS A 52 2.70 6.81 5.96
N VAL A 53 2.98 6.35 7.18
CA VAL A 53 4.25 5.67 7.52
C VAL A 53 4.49 4.43 6.65
N LEU A 54 3.47 3.61 6.44
CA LEU A 54 3.59 2.41 5.59
C LEU A 54 3.89 2.78 4.13
N ARG A 55 3.27 3.84 3.60
CA ARG A 55 3.53 4.34 2.24
C ARG A 55 4.92 4.94 2.12
N ASP A 56 5.37 5.70 3.11
CA ASP A 56 6.72 6.29 3.14
C ASP A 56 7.80 5.20 3.14
N ASN A 57 7.59 4.12 3.91
CA ASN A 57 8.47 2.95 3.90
C ASN A 57 8.50 2.26 2.52
N LEU A 58 7.35 2.15 1.86
CA LEU A 58 7.28 1.62 0.49
C LEU A 58 7.98 2.55 -0.51
N ALA A 59 7.88 3.87 -0.34
CA ALA A 59 8.58 4.84 -1.17
C ALA A 59 10.10 4.72 -1.03
N GLU A 60 10.61 4.51 0.19
CA GLU A 60 12.02 4.27 0.42
C GLU A 60 12.51 2.99 -0.28
N LYS A 61 11.77 1.88 -0.14
CA LYS A 61 12.08 0.62 -0.84
C LYS A 61 12.03 0.78 -2.36
N THR A 62 11.06 1.55 -2.87
CA THR A 62 10.92 1.84 -4.29
C THR A 62 12.11 2.65 -4.82
N ARG A 63 12.58 3.65 -4.08
CA ARG A 63 13.82 4.39 -4.45
C ARG A 63 15.04 3.48 -4.49
N LYS A 64 15.18 2.57 -3.53
CA LYS A 64 16.23 1.54 -3.54
C LYS A 64 16.13 0.66 -4.79
N LEU A 65 14.91 0.21 -5.14
CA LEU A 65 14.68 -0.61 -6.34
C LEU A 65 15.06 0.12 -7.64
N ILE A 66 14.71 1.40 -7.78
CA ILE A 66 15.10 2.24 -8.92
C ILE A 66 16.62 2.35 -9.03
N ALA A 67 17.33 2.43 -7.90
CA ALA A 67 18.80 2.53 -7.86
C ALA A 67 19.51 1.24 -8.25
N VAL A 68 18.84 0.07 -8.26
CA VAL A 68 19.45 -1.19 -8.68
C VAL A 68 19.81 -1.14 -10.17
N PRO A 69 21.10 -1.26 -10.55
CA PRO A 69 21.54 -1.03 -11.94
C PRO A 69 20.87 -1.94 -12.96
N TYR A 70 20.65 -3.18 -12.60
CA TYR A 70 20.11 -4.25 -13.50
C TYR A 70 18.60 -4.43 -13.39
N ALA A 71 17.88 -3.61 -12.60
CA ALA A 71 16.42 -3.61 -12.61
C ALA A 71 15.89 -3.14 -13.97
N ARG A 72 14.80 -3.76 -14.44
CA ARG A 72 14.22 -3.50 -15.77
C ARG A 72 13.78 -2.04 -15.91
N ALA A 73 13.96 -1.47 -17.09
CA ALA A 73 13.63 -0.08 -17.38
C ALA A 73 12.14 0.22 -17.18
N GLU A 74 11.29 -0.71 -17.63
CA GLU A 74 9.82 -0.60 -17.48
C GLU A 74 9.40 -0.58 -16.01
N LEU A 75 10.04 -1.40 -15.17
CA LEU A 75 9.82 -1.40 -13.73
C LEU A 75 10.24 -0.06 -13.11
N LYS A 76 11.43 0.45 -13.46
CA LYS A 76 11.91 1.74 -12.97
C LYS A 76 10.99 2.89 -13.37
N ALA A 77 10.49 2.88 -14.59
CA ALA A 77 9.56 3.90 -15.09
C ALA A 77 8.23 3.86 -14.32
N ALA A 78 7.63 2.68 -14.12
CA ALA A 78 6.41 2.52 -13.36
C ALA A 78 6.60 2.88 -11.88
N ALA A 79 7.75 2.54 -11.29
CA ALA A 79 8.12 2.89 -9.93
C ALA A 79 8.26 4.41 -9.75
N GLN A 80 8.88 5.10 -10.71
CA GLN A 80 9.02 6.56 -10.69
C GLN A 80 7.66 7.25 -10.83
N GLU A 81 6.83 6.81 -11.78
CA GLU A 81 5.47 7.34 -11.96
C GLU A 81 4.64 7.20 -10.68
N TRP A 82 4.76 6.07 -9.98
CA TRP A 82 4.10 5.90 -8.69
C TRP A 82 4.62 6.88 -7.64
N LEU A 83 5.94 7.09 -7.52
CA LEU A 83 6.52 8.06 -6.59
C LEU A 83 6.05 9.49 -6.88
N ASP A 84 6.00 9.88 -8.16
CA ASP A 84 5.60 11.22 -8.58
C ASP A 84 4.11 11.51 -8.32
N THR A 85 3.30 10.46 -8.20
CA THR A 85 1.85 10.56 -7.99
C THR A 85 1.39 10.21 -6.58
N MET A 86 2.31 9.98 -5.64
CA MET A 86 1.97 9.48 -4.29
C MET A 86 0.86 10.29 -3.61
N ASP A 87 0.86 11.60 -3.76
CA ASP A 87 -0.08 12.50 -3.09
C ASP A 87 -1.27 12.90 -3.98
N ASP A 88 -1.26 12.53 -5.25
CA ASP A 88 -2.38 12.76 -6.16
C ASP A 88 -3.46 11.68 -5.99
N GLY A 89 -4.58 12.06 -5.38
CA GLY A 89 -5.69 11.14 -5.11
C GLY A 89 -6.35 10.54 -6.36
N LYS A 90 -6.14 11.12 -7.56
CA LYS A 90 -6.70 10.61 -8.82
C LYS A 90 -5.67 9.79 -9.60
N ALA A 91 -4.45 10.30 -9.73
CA ALA A 91 -3.41 9.66 -10.53
C ALA A 91 -2.73 8.48 -9.80
N ASN A 92 -2.66 8.53 -8.47
CA ASN A 92 -1.96 7.49 -7.69
C ASN A 92 -2.56 6.09 -7.85
N GLY A 93 -3.89 5.94 -7.91
CA GLY A 93 -4.55 4.63 -8.06
C GLY A 93 -4.10 3.88 -9.31
N PRO A 94 -4.27 4.47 -10.51
CA PRO A 94 -3.78 3.87 -11.76
C PRO A 94 -2.26 3.63 -11.78
N ALA A 95 -1.46 4.56 -11.26
CA ALA A 95 -0.02 4.40 -11.17
C ALA A 95 0.38 3.24 -10.24
N ALA A 96 -0.31 3.06 -9.11
CA ALA A 96 -0.09 1.92 -8.21
C ALA A 96 -0.43 0.59 -8.88
N GLU A 97 -1.52 0.50 -9.65
CA GLU A 97 -1.89 -0.71 -10.39
C GLU A 97 -0.85 -1.06 -11.45
N LYS A 98 -0.40 -0.07 -12.22
CA LYS A 98 0.67 -0.22 -13.21
C LYS A 98 1.99 -0.68 -12.56
N TYR A 99 2.33 -0.09 -11.42
CA TYR A 99 3.53 -0.46 -10.67
C TYR A 99 3.45 -1.89 -10.14
N VAL A 100 2.30 -2.32 -9.60
CA VAL A 100 2.09 -3.71 -9.15
C VAL A 100 2.25 -4.70 -10.31
N ALA A 101 1.71 -4.39 -11.49
CA ALA A 101 1.89 -5.23 -12.68
C ALA A 101 3.36 -5.35 -13.07
N ALA A 102 4.09 -4.23 -13.14
CA ALA A 102 5.50 -4.20 -13.47
C ALA A 102 6.37 -4.96 -12.45
N LEU A 103 6.04 -4.88 -11.15
CA LEU A 103 6.69 -5.67 -10.10
C LEU A 103 6.50 -7.16 -10.33
N GLN A 104 5.27 -7.60 -10.62
CA GLN A 104 4.95 -9.01 -10.85
C GLN A 104 5.68 -9.55 -12.09
N GLU A 105 5.70 -8.80 -13.19
CA GLU A 105 6.40 -9.16 -14.42
C GLU A 105 7.95 -9.17 -14.27
N SER A 106 8.47 -8.42 -13.30
CA SER A 106 9.91 -8.32 -13.06
C SER A 106 10.48 -9.46 -12.22
N LEU A 107 9.63 -10.15 -11.46
CA LEU A 107 10.05 -11.26 -10.61
C LEU A 107 10.52 -12.43 -11.47
N LEU A 108 11.75 -12.85 -11.24
CA LEU A 108 12.31 -14.05 -11.86
C LEU A 108 12.04 -15.26 -10.96
N THR A 109 11.24 -16.21 -11.42
CA THR A 109 11.04 -17.45 -10.69
C THR A 109 12.33 -18.28 -10.64
N VAL A 110 12.47 -19.09 -9.61
CA VAL A 110 13.65 -19.97 -9.48
C VAL A 110 13.75 -20.92 -10.67
N ASP A 111 12.63 -21.43 -11.17
CA ASP A 111 12.61 -22.36 -12.31
C ASP A 111 13.02 -21.67 -13.62
N GLU A 112 12.53 -20.46 -13.89
CA GLU A 112 12.96 -19.65 -15.03
C GLU A 112 14.45 -19.29 -14.95
N GLY A 113 14.93 -18.95 -13.74
CA GLY A 113 16.34 -18.66 -13.50
C GLY A 113 17.24 -19.87 -13.79
N ILE A 114 16.85 -21.06 -13.36
CA ILE A 114 17.56 -22.31 -13.67
C ILE A 114 17.57 -22.55 -15.16
N ALA A 115 16.40 -22.50 -15.82
CA ALA A 115 16.30 -22.72 -17.26
C ALA A 115 17.15 -21.73 -18.07
N MET A 116 17.14 -20.45 -17.67
CA MET A 116 17.97 -19.42 -18.29
C MET A 116 19.46 -19.70 -18.15
N LEU A 117 19.91 -20.06 -16.94
CA LEU A 117 21.33 -20.31 -16.67
C LEU A 117 21.85 -21.62 -17.29
N GLU A 118 20.98 -22.60 -17.50
CA GLU A 118 21.32 -23.85 -18.21
C GLU A 118 21.36 -23.69 -19.74
N SER A 119 20.71 -22.63 -20.27
CA SER A 119 20.71 -22.35 -21.72
C SER A 119 22.09 -21.94 -22.25
N ALA A 120 22.29 -22.11 -23.54
CA ALA A 120 23.53 -21.67 -24.22
C ALA A 120 23.70 -20.14 -24.14
N GLU A 121 22.60 -19.39 -24.24
CA GLU A 121 22.60 -17.93 -24.15
C GLU A 121 22.93 -17.45 -22.72
N GLY A 122 22.38 -18.10 -21.70
CA GLY A 122 22.66 -17.77 -20.29
C GLY A 122 24.13 -18.04 -19.96
N LYS A 123 24.70 -19.17 -20.41
CA LYS A 123 26.11 -19.48 -20.20
C LYS A 123 27.04 -18.49 -20.93
N ALA A 124 26.68 -18.08 -22.14
CA ALA A 124 27.44 -17.08 -22.88
C ALA A 124 27.37 -15.70 -22.23
N LYS A 125 26.19 -15.31 -21.66
CA LYS A 125 25.96 -14.02 -21.05
C LYS A 125 26.66 -13.86 -19.69
N PHE A 126 26.66 -14.91 -18.88
CA PHE A 126 27.17 -14.86 -17.49
C PHE A 126 28.57 -15.50 -17.33
N GLY A 127 29.10 -16.19 -18.39
CA GLY A 127 30.43 -16.76 -18.39
C GLY A 127 30.71 -17.64 -17.18
N ASP A 128 31.84 -17.41 -16.51
CA ASP A 128 32.28 -18.19 -15.34
C ASP A 128 31.35 -18.06 -14.13
N GLN A 129 30.56 -17.00 -14.07
CA GLN A 129 29.59 -16.79 -12.96
C GLN A 129 28.34 -17.67 -13.13
N ALA A 130 28.03 -18.14 -14.33
CA ALA A 130 26.83 -18.93 -14.60
C ALA A 130 26.71 -20.16 -13.69
N ALA A 131 27.82 -20.83 -13.42
CA ALA A 131 27.86 -22.04 -12.61
C ALA A 131 27.50 -21.77 -11.14
N SER A 132 28.09 -20.74 -10.54
CA SER A 132 27.81 -20.37 -9.16
C SER A 132 26.37 -19.82 -9.00
N MET A 133 25.88 -19.06 -9.97
CA MET A 133 24.50 -18.58 -10.01
C MET A 133 23.50 -19.73 -10.12
N LEU A 134 23.80 -20.73 -10.95
CA LEU A 134 22.97 -21.93 -11.10
C LEU A 134 22.91 -22.75 -9.81
N GLU A 135 24.03 -22.92 -9.12
CA GLU A 135 24.08 -23.60 -7.83
C GLU A 135 23.24 -22.86 -6.77
N ASN A 136 23.34 -21.53 -6.71
CA ASN A 136 22.50 -20.71 -5.84
C ASN A 136 21.01 -20.91 -6.17
N MET A 137 20.61 -20.87 -7.44
CA MET A 137 19.21 -21.08 -7.85
C MET A 137 18.71 -22.48 -7.46
N LYS A 138 19.53 -23.52 -7.63
CA LYS A 138 19.19 -24.90 -7.20
C LYS A 138 19.04 -25.00 -5.69
N SER A 139 19.88 -24.30 -4.93
CA SER A 139 19.77 -24.19 -3.47
C SER A 139 18.46 -23.52 -3.05
N LEU A 140 18.08 -22.40 -3.70
CA LEU A 140 16.81 -21.72 -3.46
C LEU A 140 15.60 -22.62 -3.75
N LYS A 141 15.67 -23.40 -4.84
CA LYS A 141 14.63 -24.39 -5.17
C LYS A 141 14.51 -25.46 -4.10
N ALA A 142 15.62 -25.99 -3.63
CA ALA A 142 15.64 -26.98 -2.53
C ALA A 142 15.08 -26.42 -1.23
N ALA A 143 15.27 -25.11 -0.97
CA ALA A 143 14.69 -24.38 0.16
C ALA A 143 13.23 -23.96 -0.04
N GLY A 144 12.58 -24.32 -1.15
CA GLY A 144 11.18 -24.01 -1.44
C GLY A 144 10.91 -22.53 -1.75
N LYS A 145 11.93 -21.77 -2.16
CA LYS A 145 11.75 -20.37 -2.57
C LYS A 145 11.15 -20.29 -3.97
N ALA A 146 10.20 -19.36 -4.15
CA ALA A 146 9.53 -19.14 -5.44
C ALA A 146 10.36 -18.29 -6.39
N TYR A 147 11.09 -17.29 -5.86
CA TYR A 147 11.80 -16.29 -6.65
C TYR A 147 13.28 -16.25 -6.35
N CYS A 148 14.05 -15.65 -7.24
CA CYS A 148 15.48 -15.43 -7.04
C CYS A 148 15.72 -14.45 -5.88
N ASN A 149 16.88 -14.57 -5.23
CA ASN A 149 17.27 -13.75 -4.08
C ASN A 149 18.17 -12.55 -4.47
N CYS A 150 18.15 -12.12 -5.73
CA CYS A 150 18.85 -10.89 -6.09
C CYS A 150 18.13 -9.68 -5.48
N GLU A 151 18.86 -8.59 -5.29
CA GLU A 151 18.36 -7.38 -4.63
C GLU A 151 17.07 -6.85 -5.27
N ALA A 152 16.98 -6.83 -6.61
CA ALA A 152 15.78 -6.37 -7.30
C ALA A 152 14.56 -7.25 -7.01
N CYS A 153 14.69 -8.60 -7.05
CA CYS A 153 13.58 -9.51 -6.78
C CYS A 153 13.18 -9.47 -5.30
N THR A 154 14.15 -9.38 -4.39
CA THR A 154 13.85 -9.26 -2.95
C THR A 154 13.07 -7.99 -2.64
N LEU A 155 13.50 -6.84 -3.17
CA LEU A 155 12.77 -5.58 -3.00
C LEU A 155 11.37 -5.65 -3.65
N ALA A 156 11.27 -6.24 -4.85
CA ALA A 156 9.98 -6.39 -5.53
C ALA A 156 9.01 -7.27 -4.73
N GLU A 157 9.48 -8.40 -4.18
CA GLU A 157 8.68 -9.28 -3.33
C GLU A 157 8.22 -8.58 -2.05
N GLU A 158 9.12 -7.85 -1.38
CA GLU A 158 8.79 -7.07 -0.19
C GLU A 158 7.74 -5.98 -0.46
N ILE A 159 7.85 -5.26 -1.58
CA ILE A 159 6.88 -4.24 -1.97
C ILE A 159 5.53 -4.90 -2.30
N LEU A 160 5.53 -6.00 -3.04
CA LEU A 160 4.31 -6.74 -3.39
C LEU A 160 3.60 -7.32 -2.17
N SER A 161 4.32 -7.72 -1.12
CA SER A 161 3.72 -8.19 0.13
C SER A 161 2.86 -7.13 0.83
N GLN A 162 3.10 -5.85 0.52
CA GLN A 162 2.41 -4.69 1.08
C GLN A 162 1.67 -3.86 0.01
N LYS A 163 1.39 -4.44 -1.16
CA LYS A 163 0.77 -3.75 -2.31
C LYS A 163 -0.52 -3.02 -2.00
N GLN A 164 -1.28 -3.45 -0.97
CA GLN A 164 -2.53 -2.80 -0.55
C GLN A 164 -2.33 -1.36 -0.03
N TYR A 165 -1.10 -0.96 0.28
CA TYR A 165 -0.75 0.38 0.74
C TYR A 165 -0.18 1.28 -0.36
N LEU A 166 0.06 0.77 -1.57
CA LEU A 166 0.55 1.60 -2.69
C LEU A 166 -0.48 2.63 -3.14
N ALA A 167 -1.75 2.25 -3.21
CA ALA A 167 -2.82 3.20 -3.53
C ALA A 167 -3.16 4.07 -2.32
N LYS A 168 -3.17 5.40 -2.52
CA LYS A 168 -3.60 6.38 -1.52
C LYS A 168 -5.06 6.14 -1.16
N LYS A 169 -5.37 6.11 0.13
CA LYS A 169 -6.73 5.96 0.64
C LYS A 169 -7.17 7.26 1.31
N SER A 170 -8.41 7.68 1.07
CA SER A 170 -9.01 8.77 1.82
C SER A 170 -9.39 8.29 3.21
N VAL A 171 -9.01 9.04 4.24
CA VAL A 171 -9.45 8.83 5.61
C VAL A 171 -10.55 9.81 5.93
N TRP A 172 -11.63 9.31 6.46
CA TRP A 172 -12.81 10.08 6.84
C TRP A 172 -13.10 9.88 8.33
N ILE A 173 -13.39 10.97 9.02
CA ILE A 173 -13.75 11.00 10.43
C ILE A 173 -15.19 11.48 10.50
N PHE A 174 -16.09 10.62 10.98
CA PHE A 174 -17.51 10.90 11.07
C PHE A 174 -17.94 11.03 12.54
N GLY A 175 -18.74 12.04 12.85
CA GLY A 175 -19.32 12.18 14.18
C GLY A 175 -20.49 13.15 14.19
N GLY A 176 -21.26 13.17 15.27
CA GLY A 176 -22.33 14.11 15.50
C GLY A 176 -21.83 15.44 16.08
N ASP A 177 -22.74 16.37 16.21
CA ASP A 177 -22.53 17.69 16.80
C ASP A 177 -21.99 17.63 18.24
N GLY A 178 -22.57 16.80 19.11
CA GLY A 178 -22.09 16.63 20.48
C GLY A 178 -20.65 16.09 20.56
N TRP A 179 -20.21 15.28 19.61
CA TRP A 179 -18.80 14.92 19.49
C TRP A 179 -17.96 16.11 19.05
N ALA A 180 -18.36 16.75 17.95
CA ALA A 180 -17.50 17.74 17.28
C ALA A 180 -17.41 19.06 18.07
N TYR A 181 -18.48 19.47 18.73
CA TYR A 181 -18.56 20.79 19.37
C TYR A 181 -18.37 20.77 20.90
N ASP A 182 -18.47 19.57 21.50
CA ASP A 182 -18.32 19.39 22.93
C ASP A 182 -17.16 18.47 23.30
N ILE A 183 -17.44 17.17 23.51
CA ILE A 183 -16.49 16.24 24.13
C ILE A 183 -15.27 15.94 23.29
N GLY A 184 -15.41 15.90 21.96
CA GLY A 184 -14.33 15.60 21.01
C GLY A 184 -13.63 16.84 20.43
N PHE A 185 -14.06 18.05 20.82
CA PHE A 185 -13.59 19.30 20.21
C PHE A 185 -12.08 19.46 20.26
N GLY A 186 -11.44 19.19 21.40
CA GLY A 186 -9.98 19.36 21.55
C GLY A 186 -9.16 18.47 20.62
N GLY A 187 -9.56 17.22 20.45
CA GLY A 187 -8.93 16.31 19.49
C GLY A 187 -9.19 16.73 18.05
N LEU A 188 -10.40 17.14 17.73
CA LEU A 188 -10.77 17.61 16.40
C LEU A 188 -10.00 18.89 16.01
N ASP A 189 -9.90 19.86 16.92
CA ASP A 189 -9.12 21.09 16.73
C ASP A 189 -7.64 20.77 16.41
N HIS A 190 -7.04 19.87 17.20
CA HIS A 190 -5.66 19.41 16.96
C HIS A 190 -5.50 18.77 15.59
N VAL A 191 -6.42 17.88 15.19
CA VAL A 191 -6.38 17.20 13.88
C VAL A 191 -6.49 18.20 12.74
N LEU A 192 -7.42 19.17 12.83
CA LEU A 192 -7.56 20.22 11.81
C LEU A 192 -6.35 21.14 11.77
N ALA A 193 -5.77 21.50 12.92
CA ALA A 193 -4.56 22.32 13.01
C ALA A 193 -3.32 21.62 12.44
N SER A 194 -3.30 20.27 12.36
CA SER A 194 -2.17 19.51 11.80
C SER A 194 -1.95 19.76 10.31
N GLY A 195 -2.99 20.17 9.57
CA GLY A 195 -2.95 20.37 8.12
C GLY A 195 -2.78 19.07 7.31
N GLU A 196 -2.92 17.91 7.93
CA GLU A 196 -2.82 16.61 7.25
C GLU A 196 -4.09 16.30 6.43
N ASP A 197 -3.94 15.46 5.39
CA ASP A 197 -5.01 15.15 4.43
C ASP A 197 -6.02 14.15 5.00
N VAL A 198 -6.87 14.64 5.89
CA VAL A 198 -8.01 13.92 6.46
C VAL A 198 -9.30 14.66 6.15
N ASN A 199 -10.39 13.92 6.01
CA ASN A 199 -11.71 14.47 5.76
C ASN A 199 -12.55 14.32 7.05
N VAL A 200 -13.20 15.39 7.47
CA VAL A 200 -14.09 15.39 8.62
C VAL A 200 -15.52 15.65 8.15
N MET A 201 -16.46 14.86 8.62
CA MET A 201 -17.89 15.08 8.41
C MET A 201 -18.62 15.10 9.73
N VAL A 202 -19.22 16.23 10.04
CA VAL A 202 -20.08 16.42 11.21
C VAL A 202 -21.53 16.30 10.77
N PHE A 203 -22.27 15.43 11.46
CA PHE A 203 -23.72 15.33 11.33
C PHE A 203 -24.35 16.25 12.39
N ASP A 204 -24.62 17.48 12.00
CA ASP A 204 -25.26 18.48 12.82
C ASP A 204 -26.76 18.23 12.78
N THR A 205 -27.35 17.98 13.93
CA THR A 205 -28.76 17.62 14.09
C THR A 205 -29.58 18.69 14.84
N GLU A 206 -28.98 19.83 15.20
CA GLU A 206 -29.64 20.95 15.86
C GLU A 206 -30.30 21.93 14.87
#